data_4634dd289723152e5c26c4dda3b54c77
#
_entry.id   4634dd289723152e5c26c4dda3b54c77
#
_cell.length_a   1.000
_cell.length_b   1.000
_cell.length_c   1.000
_cell.angle_alpha   90.00
_cell.angle_beta   90.00
_cell.angle_gamma   90.00
#
_symmetry.space_group_name_H-M   'P 1'
#
loop_
_entity.id
_entity.type
_entity.pdbx_description
1 polymer ?
#
loop_
_entity_poly.entity_id
_entity_poly.type
_entity_poly.pdbx_seq_one_letter_code
_entity_poly.pdbx_strand_id
1 'polypeptide(L)'
;SYCCAVDRHGDGFSCMISGGNANAPVVPGTGMGLAHFGIASRADPEHPNSVEPGKRMRAGGPAIAVKPGEYIMPFGTPGSDVIPQAMAQVLCNMVIFGMEPQLAVEMPRFASYSFPALYYPYEYTPGELKVESSLCREVGPALSAMGHEVVEWPDRIWRAASVCVTRRDTATGQVWGGADNRRDAYAVGW
;
A
#
# COMPACT_ATOMS: atom_id res chain seq x y z
N SER A 1 -3.21 -7.57 5.92
CA SER A 1 -3.63 -8.20 4.65
C SER A 1 -4.52 -7.26 3.86
N TYR A 2 -4.56 -7.46 2.56
CA TYR A 2 -5.40 -6.69 1.64
C TYR A 2 -6.13 -7.63 0.68
N CYS A 3 -7.36 -7.28 0.31
CA CYS A 3 -8.08 -7.94 -0.76
C CYS A 3 -8.92 -6.94 -1.56
N CYS A 4 -9.08 -7.21 -2.84
CA CYS A 4 -9.97 -6.47 -3.72
C CYS A 4 -10.68 -7.41 -4.69
N ALA A 5 -11.81 -6.96 -5.20
CA ALA A 5 -12.58 -7.66 -6.20
C ALA A 5 -13.32 -6.67 -7.07
N VAL A 6 -13.64 -7.09 -8.29
CA VAL A 6 -14.58 -6.42 -9.15
C VAL A 6 -15.45 -7.48 -9.82
N ASP A 7 -16.74 -7.26 -9.90
CA ASP A 7 -17.67 -8.20 -10.49
C ASP A 7 -18.05 -7.85 -11.95
N ARG A 8 -18.82 -8.74 -12.58
CA ARG A 8 -19.32 -8.55 -13.94
C ARG A 8 -20.27 -7.35 -14.11
N HIS A 9 -20.86 -6.87 -13.00
CA HIS A 9 -21.76 -5.72 -13.01
C HIS A 9 -21.04 -4.39 -12.85
N GLY A 10 -19.74 -4.43 -12.48
CA GLY A 10 -18.92 -3.26 -12.21
C GLY A 10 -18.94 -2.81 -10.75
N ASP A 11 -19.46 -3.64 -9.86
CA ASP A 11 -19.33 -3.40 -8.43
C ASP A 11 -17.91 -3.70 -7.99
N GLY A 12 -17.27 -2.74 -7.31
CA GLY A 12 -15.89 -2.82 -6.86
C GLY A 12 -15.79 -2.88 -5.35
N PHE A 13 -14.91 -3.73 -4.84
CA PHE A 13 -14.61 -3.89 -3.43
C PHE A 13 -13.13 -3.74 -3.17
N SER A 14 -12.77 -2.99 -2.13
CA SER A 14 -11.39 -2.79 -1.69
C SER A 14 -11.34 -2.81 -0.17
N CYS A 15 -10.59 -3.74 0.41
CA CYS A 15 -10.57 -3.94 1.85
C CYS A 15 -9.17 -4.21 2.38
N MET A 16 -8.79 -3.48 3.42
CA MET A 16 -7.60 -3.76 4.21
C MET A 16 -8.01 -4.29 5.58
N ILE A 17 -7.61 -5.52 5.87
CA ILE A 17 -7.92 -6.19 7.13
C ILE A 17 -6.63 -6.29 7.94
N SER A 18 -6.70 -5.85 9.20
CA SER A 18 -5.61 -6.02 10.15
C SER A 18 -6.19 -6.50 11.47
N GLY A 19 -5.87 -7.74 11.81
CA GLY A 19 -6.18 -8.32 13.12
C GLY A 19 -5.13 -7.95 14.16
N GLY A 20 -5.34 -8.41 15.39
CA GLY A 20 -4.33 -8.38 16.44
C GLY A 20 -3.13 -9.29 16.08
N ASN A 21 -2.01 -9.03 16.72
CA ASN A 21 -0.88 -9.96 16.68
C ASN A 21 -1.16 -11.19 17.56
N ALA A 22 -0.26 -12.16 17.56
CA ALA A 22 -0.40 -13.42 18.32
C ALA A 22 -0.62 -13.22 19.84
N ASN A 23 -0.31 -12.04 20.37
CA ASN A 23 -0.47 -11.70 21.78
C ASN A 23 -1.72 -10.86 22.07
N ALA A 24 -2.51 -10.55 21.05
CA ALA A 24 -3.73 -9.75 21.22
C ALA A 24 -4.85 -10.62 21.88
N PRO A 25 -5.62 -10.04 22.81
CA PRO A 25 -6.80 -10.70 23.32
C PRO A 25 -7.77 -11.09 22.20
N VAL A 26 -8.34 -12.28 22.30
CA VAL A 26 -9.36 -12.75 21.35
C VAL A 26 -10.73 -12.34 21.85
N VAL A 27 -11.55 -11.76 20.97
CA VAL A 27 -12.93 -11.43 21.30
C VAL A 27 -13.72 -12.71 21.46
N PRO A 28 -14.34 -12.97 22.65
CA PRO A 28 -15.06 -14.20 22.90
C PRO A 28 -16.14 -14.49 21.86
N GLY A 29 -16.22 -15.73 21.41
CA GLY A 29 -17.20 -16.19 20.42
C GLY A 29 -16.92 -15.85 18.96
N THR A 30 -15.87 -15.08 18.67
CA THR A 30 -15.53 -14.66 17.27
C THR A 30 -14.28 -15.30 16.71
N GLY A 31 -13.36 -15.74 17.58
CA GLY A 31 -12.03 -16.18 17.17
C GLY A 31 -11.11 -15.07 16.64
N MET A 32 -11.55 -13.81 16.64
CA MET A 32 -10.80 -12.66 16.13
C MET A 32 -9.96 -12.02 17.24
N GLY A 33 -8.67 -11.80 16.98
CA GLY A 33 -7.81 -10.99 17.84
C GLY A 33 -8.15 -9.50 17.72
N LEU A 34 -8.08 -8.79 18.84
CA LEU A 34 -8.26 -7.34 18.85
C LEU A 34 -7.17 -6.65 18.03
N ALA A 35 -7.57 -5.76 17.13
CA ALA A 35 -6.64 -4.91 16.41
C ALA A 35 -5.97 -3.92 17.37
N HIS A 36 -4.67 -3.72 17.20
CA HIS A 36 -3.86 -2.85 18.07
C HIS A 36 -3.56 -1.48 17.43
N PHE A 37 -4.42 -1.01 16.54
CA PHE A 37 -4.22 0.27 15.83
C PHE A 37 -4.19 1.50 16.73
N GLY A 38 -4.61 1.40 17.97
CA GLY A 38 -4.46 2.48 18.95
C GLY A 38 -3.02 2.99 19.09
N ILE A 39 -2.03 2.16 18.81
CA ILE A 39 -0.61 2.58 18.83
C ILE A 39 -0.24 3.59 17.73
N ALA A 40 -1.06 3.73 16.71
CA ALA A 40 -0.90 4.75 15.68
C ALA A 40 -1.42 6.13 16.10
N SER A 41 -2.16 6.19 17.22
CA SER A 41 -2.65 7.44 17.79
C SER A 41 -1.62 8.06 18.72
N ARG A 42 -1.69 9.37 18.89
CA ARG A 42 -0.81 10.14 19.78
C ARG A 42 -1.50 10.39 21.11
N ALA A 43 -0.73 10.29 22.19
CA ALA A 43 -1.21 10.66 23.53
C ALA A 43 -1.24 12.19 23.74
N ASP A 44 -0.47 12.95 22.96
CA ASP A 44 -0.46 14.38 22.97
C ASP A 44 -1.79 14.93 22.43
N PRO A 45 -2.59 15.64 23.23
CA PRO A 45 -3.91 16.15 22.82
C PRO A 45 -3.83 17.20 21.71
N GLU A 46 -2.72 17.91 21.58
CA GLU A 46 -2.52 18.91 20.53
C GLU A 46 -2.12 18.30 19.18
N HIS A 47 -1.78 17.01 19.16
CA HIS A 47 -1.38 16.34 17.93
C HIS A 47 -2.60 16.02 17.05
N PRO A 48 -2.55 16.23 15.72
CA PRO A 48 -3.66 15.90 14.81
C PRO A 48 -4.16 14.46 14.88
N ASN A 49 -3.31 13.52 15.29
CA ASN A 49 -3.66 12.11 15.49
C ASN A 49 -3.92 11.76 16.96
N SER A 50 -4.25 12.73 17.81
CA SER A 50 -4.66 12.46 19.19
C SER A 50 -5.92 11.60 19.25
N VAL A 51 -6.05 10.82 20.34
CA VAL A 51 -7.26 10.04 20.60
C VAL A 51 -8.35 10.96 21.16
N GLU A 52 -9.47 11.04 20.46
CA GLU A 52 -10.63 11.85 20.88
C GLU A 52 -11.92 11.06 20.64
N PRO A 53 -12.97 11.24 21.49
CA PRO A 53 -14.27 10.62 21.25
C PRO A 53 -14.84 11.01 19.88
N GLY A 54 -15.29 10.01 19.10
CA GLY A 54 -15.87 10.23 17.78
C GLY A 54 -14.89 10.51 16.65
N LYS A 55 -13.60 10.70 16.93
CA LYS A 55 -12.57 10.88 15.94
C LYS A 55 -12.23 9.56 15.26
N ARG A 56 -12.22 9.53 13.94
CA ARG A 56 -11.78 8.36 13.20
C ARG A 56 -10.29 8.14 13.39
N MET A 57 -9.93 6.91 13.64
CA MET A 57 -8.53 6.51 13.53
C MET A 57 -8.06 6.62 12.08
N ARG A 58 -6.76 6.89 11.91
CA ARG A 58 -6.13 6.90 10.60
C ARG A 58 -6.40 5.58 9.88
N ALA A 59 -7.05 5.64 8.73
CA ALA A 59 -7.19 4.51 7.84
C ALA A 59 -5.98 4.43 6.90
N GLY A 60 -5.39 3.26 6.77
CA GLY A 60 -4.39 3.00 5.73
C GLY A 60 -5.09 2.38 4.52
N GLY A 61 -4.78 2.82 3.40
CA GLY A 61 -5.08 2.63 2.06
C GLY A 61 -5.79 1.44 1.42
N PRO A 62 -7.03 1.01 1.69
CA PRO A 62 -7.83 0.50 0.59
C PRO A 62 -8.29 1.68 -0.28
N ALA A 63 -8.17 1.54 -1.61
CA ALA A 63 -8.57 2.56 -2.56
C ALA A 63 -9.34 1.98 -3.73
N ILE A 64 -10.13 2.82 -4.38
CA ILE A 64 -10.78 2.53 -5.65
C ILE A 64 -10.58 3.75 -6.55
N ALA A 65 -9.92 3.55 -7.70
CA ALA A 65 -9.85 4.55 -8.75
C ALA A 65 -10.98 4.32 -9.75
N VAL A 66 -11.68 5.39 -10.11
CA VAL A 66 -12.76 5.33 -11.09
C VAL A 66 -12.54 6.38 -12.15
N LYS A 67 -12.55 5.97 -13.42
CA LYS A 67 -12.67 6.87 -14.56
C LYS A 67 -14.01 6.59 -15.23
N PRO A 68 -14.99 7.47 -15.03
CA PRO A 68 -16.35 7.23 -15.54
C PRO A 68 -16.37 6.91 -17.03
N GLY A 69 -17.06 5.82 -17.40
CA GLY A 69 -17.14 5.35 -18.78
C GLY A 69 -15.92 4.55 -19.25
N GLU A 70 -14.83 4.52 -18.51
CA GLU A 70 -13.62 3.79 -18.90
C GLU A 70 -13.32 2.59 -17.99
N TYR A 71 -13.13 2.83 -16.67
CA TYR A 71 -12.80 1.74 -15.76
C TYR A 71 -13.18 1.98 -14.30
N ILE A 72 -13.27 0.88 -13.55
CA ILE A 72 -13.21 0.82 -12.10
C ILE A 72 -12.00 -0.04 -11.68
N MET A 73 -11.24 0.42 -10.68
CA MET A 73 -9.98 -0.20 -10.30
C MET A 73 -9.77 -0.15 -8.78
N PRO A 74 -10.26 -1.14 -8.04
CA PRO A 74 -9.89 -1.36 -6.65
C PRO A 74 -8.42 -1.79 -6.53
N PHE A 75 -7.68 -1.16 -5.61
CA PHE A 75 -6.28 -1.49 -5.35
C PHE A 75 -5.86 -1.11 -3.94
N GLY A 76 -4.80 -1.74 -3.44
CA GLY A 76 -4.25 -1.45 -2.13
C GLY A 76 -3.18 -2.44 -1.71
N THR A 77 -2.60 -2.22 -0.53
CA THR A 77 -1.48 -3.02 -0.02
C THR A 77 -1.36 -2.94 1.48
N PRO A 78 -0.94 -3.99 2.19
CA PRO A 78 -0.32 -3.86 3.50
C PRO A 78 1.10 -3.27 3.35
N GLY A 79 1.66 -2.62 4.38
CA GLY A 79 3.05 -2.14 4.30
C GLY A 79 3.42 -0.96 5.19
N SER A 80 2.60 -0.62 6.18
CA SER A 80 2.88 0.50 7.11
C SER A 80 3.10 1.83 6.37
N ASP A 81 4.18 2.55 6.65
CA ASP A 81 4.48 3.88 6.10
C ASP A 81 4.73 3.90 4.59
N VAL A 82 5.02 2.75 4.00
CA VAL A 82 5.24 2.60 2.55
C VAL A 82 3.92 2.48 1.77
N ILE A 83 2.80 2.18 2.44
CA ILE A 83 1.49 1.97 1.79
C ILE A 83 1.14 3.06 0.76
N PRO A 84 1.04 4.35 1.13
CA PRO A 84 0.63 5.39 0.18
C PRO A 84 1.65 5.57 -0.95
N GLN A 85 2.92 5.39 -0.67
CA GLN A 85 3.99 5.55 -1.65
C GLN A 85 3.96 4.43 -2.70
N ALA A 86 3.83 3.17 -2.27
CA ALA A 86 3.72 2.02 -3.16
C ALA A 86 2.45 2.10 -4.02
N MET A 87 1.32 2.48 -3.42
CA MET A 87 0.06 2.64 -4.14
C MET A 87 0.14 3.76 -5.19
N ALA A 88 0.76 4.89 -4.87
CA ALA A 88 0.96 5.98 -5.82
C ALA A 88 1.82 5.54 -7.01
N GLN A 89 2.92 4.80 -6.78
CA GLN A 89 3.79 4.30 -7.84
C GLN A 89 3.03 3.33 -8.77
N VAL A 90 2.29 2.37 -8.21
CA VAL A 90 1.49 1.43 -9.01
C VAL A 90 0.37 2.14 -9.78
N LEU A 91 -0.30 3.10 -9.16
CA LEU A 91 -1.32 3.91 -9.84
C LEU A 91 -0.71 4.68 -11.02
N CYS A 92 0.44 5.33 -10.82
CA CYS A 92 1.15 6.02 -11.91
C CYS A 92 1.56 5.06 -13.03
N ASN A 93 2.08 3.89 -12.69
CA ASN A 93 2.45 2.87 -13.67
C ASN A 93 1.26 2.49 -14.56
N MET A 94 0.09 2.31 -13.98
CA MET A 94 -1.11 1.94 -14.74
C MET A 94 -1.75 3.12 -15.48
N VAL A 95 -1.88 4.27 -14.83
CA VAL A 95 -2.69 5.38 -15.36
C VAL A 95 -1.88 6.31 -16.25
N ILE A 96 -0.62 6.56 -15.93
CA ILE A 96 0.26 7.47 -16.67
C ILE A 96 1.08 6.71 -17.72
N PHE A 97 1.67 5.59 -17.33
CA PHE A 97 2.55 4.82 -18.21
C PHE A 97 1.83 3.69 -18.95
N GLY A 98 0.53 3.48 -18.71
CA GLY A 98 -0.30 2.52 -19.43
C GLY A 98 0.08 1.04 -19.22
N MET A 99 0.76 0.72 -18.12
CA MET A 99 1.19 -0.65 -17.85
C MET A 99 0.02 -1.54 -17.49
N GLU A 100 0.09 -2.81 -17.92
CA GLU A 100 -0.82 -3.86 -17.48
C GLU A 100 -0.71 -4.08 -15.96
N PRO A 101 -1.80 -4.48 -15.27
CA PRO A 101 -1.84 -4.59 -13.81
C PRO A 101 -0.71 -5.42 -13.20
N GLN A 102 -0.41 -6.59 -13.76
CA GLN A 102 0.64 -7.46 -13.23
C GLN A 102 2.03 -6.83 -13.41
N LEU A 103 2.32 -6.26 -14.57
CA LEU A 103 3.58 -5.54 -14.80
C LEU A 103 3.71 -4.35 -13.85
N ALA A 104 2.64 -3.57 -13.68
CA ALA A 104 2.63 -2.39 -12.83
C ALA A 104 2.99 -2.69 -11.36
N VAL A 105 2.49 -3.81 -10.81
CA VAL A 105 2.78 -4.21 -9.43
C VAL A 105 4.18 -4.84 -9.28
N GLU A 106 4.76 -5.36 -10.34
CA GLU A 106 6.10 -5.96 -10.32
C GLU A 106 7.26 -4.96 -10.53
N MET A 107 6.96 -3.76 -11.01
CA MET A 107 7.98 -2.74 -11.23
C MET A 107 8.77 -2.44 -9.95
N PRO A 108 10.08 -2.17 -10.07
CA PRO A 108 10.92 -1.80 -8.94
C PRO A 108 10.38 -0.56 -8.22
N ARG A 109 10.58 -0.52 -6.91
CA ARG A 109 10.02 0.51 -6.03
C ARG A 109 11.07 1.26 -5.25
N PHE A 110 10.63 2.41 -4.77
CA PHE A 110 11.36 3.20 -3.79
C PHE A 110 10.43 3.64 -2.66
N ALA A 111 11.02 4.05 -1.53
CA ALA A 111 10.30 4.64 -0.42
C ALA A 111 11.15 5.69 0.28
N SER A 112 10.57 6.86 0.55
CA SER A 112 11.17 7.90 1.37
C SER A 112 10.85 7.66 2.84
N TYR A 113 11.83 7.90 3.70
CA TYR A 113 11.71 7.85 5.15
C TYR A 113 11.94 9.24 5.79
N SER A 114 11.82 10.30 4.98
CA SER A 114 11.96 11.69 5.42
C SER A 114 10.75 12.22 6.20
N PHE A 115 10.07 11.37 6.95
CA PHE A 115 8.96 11.73 7.84
C PHE A 115 8.92 10.75 9.03
N PRO A 116 8.37 11.18 10.18
CA PRO A 116 8.31 10.32 11.35
C PRO A 116 7.48 9.07 11.09
N ALA A 117 7.99 7.91 11.50
CA ALA A 117 7.30 6.64 11.40
C ALA A 117 5.95 6.68 12.12
N LEU A 118 4.99 5.88 11.64
CA LEU A 118 3.64 5.80 12.20
C LEU A 118 3.64 5.31 13.66
N TYR A 119 4.56 4.38 13.97
CA TYR A 119 4.61 3.70 15.26
C TYR A 119 5.75 4.20 16.13
N TYR A 120 5.54 4.13 17.44
CA TYR A 120 6.60 4.40 18.42
C TYR A 120 7.83 3.49 18.16
N PRO A 121 9.07 4.01 18.23
CA PRO A 121 9.50 5.31 18.74
C PRO A 121 9.43 6.48 17.73
N TYR A 122 8.70 6.35 16.64
CA TYR A 122 8.51 7.38 15.60
C TYR A 122 9.83 7.76 14.92
N GLU A 123 10.60 6.74 14.55
CA GLU A 123 11.87 6.91 13.84
C GLU A 123 11.76 7.91 12.70
N TYR A 124 12.76 8.74 12.56
CA TYR A 124 12.82 9.78 11.57
C TYR A 124 14.19 9.84 10.93
N THR A 125 14.30 9.59 9.64
CA THR A 125 15.54 9.58 8.88
C THR A 125 15.46 10.59 7.72
N PRO A 126 15.74 11.88 7.99
CA PRO A 126 15.67 12.92 6.97
C PRO A 126 16.60 12.64 5.80
N GLY A 127 16.07 12.77 4.59
CA GLY A 127 16.84 12.54 3.36
C GLY A 127 16.94 11.09 2.92
N GLU A 128 16.63 10.12 3.77
CA GLU A 128 16.73 8.70 3.42
C GLU A 128 15.71 8.32 2.34
N LEU A 129 16.21 7.71 1.27
CA LEU A 129 15.45 7.16 0.17
C LEU A 129 15.91 5.72 -0.10
N LYS A 130 15.05 4.76 0.21
CA LYS A 130 15.31 3.34 -0.05
C LYS A 130 14.83 2.98 -1.44
N VAL A 131 15.69 2.32 -2.23
CA VAL A 131 15.44 2.04 -3.64
C VAL A 131 15.79 0.58 -3.95
N GLU A 132 14.89 -0.16 -4.59
CA GLU A 132 15.17 -1.54 -5.00
C GLU A 132 16.34 -1.60 -5.98
N SER A 133 17.19 -2.64 -5.85
CA SER A 133 18.51 -2.76 -6.48
C SER A 133 18.51 -2.52 -7.97
N SER A 134 17.54 -3.05 -8.71
CA SER A 134 17.46 -2.86 -10.16
C SER A 134 17.30 -1.38 -10.53
N LEU A 135 16.42 -0.67 -9.84
CA LEU A 135 16.20 0.77 -10.02
C LEU A 135 17.37 1.59 -9.46
N CYS A 136 17.93 1.17 -8.33
CA CYS A 136 19.05 1.86 -7.68
C CYS A 136 20.29 1.93 -8.57
N ARG A 137 20.58 0.86 -9.31
CA ARG A 137 21.70 0.85 -10.28
C ARG A 137 21.54 1.89 -11.39
N GLU A 138 20.31 2.17 -11.80
CA GLU A 138 20.03 3.11 -12.91
C GLU A 138 20.04 4.56 -12.43
N VAL A 139 19.37 4.85 -11.32
CA VAL A 139 19.08 6.23 -10.90
C VAL A 139 19.73 6.63 -9.58
N GLY A 140 20.27 5.68 -8.81
CA GLY A 140 20.84 5.93 -7.48
C GLY A 140 21.91 7.03 -7.45
N PRO A 141 22.91 7.02 -8.33
CA PRO A 141 23.93 8.08 -8.39
C PRO A 141 23.34 9.48 -8.64
N ALA A 142 22.33 9.58 -9.51
CA ALA A 142 21.66 10.85 -9.79
C ALA A 142 20.85 11.34 -8.60
N LEU A 143 20.13 10.44 -7.92
CA LEU A 143 19.38 10.76 -6.70
C LEU A 143 20.30 11.22 -5.56
N SER A 144 21.45 10.57 -5.40
CA SER A 144 22.46 10.98 -4.42
C SER A 144 23.03 12.36 -4.73
N ALA A 145 23.26 12.66 -6.01
CA ALA A 145 23.70 13.98 -6.45
C ALA A 145 22.65 15.08 -6.20
N MET A 146 21.37 14.72 -6.13
CA MET A 146 20.28 15.62 -5.76
C MET A 146 20.15 15.82 -4.23
N GLY A 147 20.98 15.13 -3.43
CA GLY A 147 21.01 15.28 -1.97
C GLY A 147 20.21 14.21 -1.21
N HIS A 148 19.75 13.15 -1.86
CA HIS A 148 19.13 12.03 -1.18
C HIS A 148 20.20 11.11 -0.57
N GLU A 149 19.94 10.62 0.64
CA GLU A 149 20.66 9.49 1.23
C GLU A 149 20.07 8.20 0.66
N VAL A 150 20.65 7.74 -0.46
CA VAL A 150 20.14 6.56 -1.16
C VAL A 150 20.62 5.28 -0.48
N VAL A 151 19.67 4.47 -0.04
CA VAL A 151 19.91 3.15 0.57
C VAL A 151 19.36 2.08 -0.37
N GLU A 152 20.23 1.19 -0.82
CA GLU A 152 19.84 0.09 -1.70
C GLU A 152 19.03 -0.98 -0.94
N TRP A 153 17.88 -1.34 -1.49
CA TRP A 153 17.07 -2.48 -1.06
C TRP A 153 17.25 -3.66 -2.01
N PRO A 154 17.22 -4.89 -1.51
CA PRO A 154 17.07 -6.05 -2.40
C PRO A 154 15.83 -5.91 -3.28
N ASP A 155 15.91 -6.36 -4.53
CA ASP A 155 14.75 -6.42 -5.40
C ASP A 155 13.65 -7.30 -4.78
N ARG A 156 12.40 -6.87 -4.95
CA ARG A 156 11.21 -7.56 -4.44
C ARG A 156 11.20 -7.76 -2.93
N ILE A 157 11.78 -6.83 -2.20
CA ILE A 157 11.75 -6.89 -0.74
C ILE A 157 10.31 -6.71 -0.21
N TRP A 158 9.89 -7.57 0.71
CA TRP A 158 8.54 -7.52 1.31
C TRP A 158 8.20 -6.17 1.97
N ARG A 159 9.23 -5.40 2.40
CA ARG A 159 9.09 -4.08 3.01
C ARG A 159 8.67 -2.99 2.03
N ALA A 160 8.85 -3.21 0.73
CA ALA A 160 8.39 -2.30 -0.31
C ALA A 160 6.89 -2.42 -0.59
N ALA A 161 6.13 -3.01 0.33
CA ALA A 161 4.72 -3.33 0.26
C ALA A 161 4.40 -4.43 -0.77
N SER A 162 3.12 -4.77 -0.93
CA SER A 162 2.67 -5.81 -1.88
C SER A 162 1.29 -5.44 -2.39
N VAL A 163 1.26 -4.69 -3.48
CA VAL A 163 0.03 -4.14 -4.03
C VAL A 163 -0.74 -5.22 -4.79
N CYS A 164 -2.01 -5.40 -4.44
CA CYS A 164 -2.94 -6.12 -5.30
C CYS A 164 -3.91 -5.13 -5.95
N VAL A 165 -4.28 -5.43 -7.18
CA VAL A 165 -5.17 -4.60 -7.98
C VAL A 165 -6.08 -5.47 -8.83
N THR A 166 -7.33 -5.05 -8.98
CA THR A 166 -8.23 -5.52 -10.03
C THR A 166 -8.69 -4.32 -10.84
N ARG A 167 -8.85 -4.49 -12.15
CA ARG A 167 -9.37 -3.46 -13.03
C ARG A 167 -10.41 -4.07 -13.96
N ARG A 168 -11.57 -3.44 -14.04
CA ARG A 168 -12.58 -3.75 -15.04
C ARG A 168 -12.74 -2.60 -16.01
N ASP A 169 -12.62 -2.89 -17.29
CA ASP A 169 -12.94 -1.96 -18.35
C ASP A 169 -14.47 -1.88 -18.53
N THR A 170 -15.00 -0.68 -18.53
CA THR A 170 -16.45 -0.46 -18.57
C THR A 170 -17.04 -0.74 -19.96
N ALA A 171 -16.29 -0.46 -21.02
CA ALA A 171 -16.77 -0.61 -22.40
C ALA A 171 -16.78 -2.08 -22.84
N THR A 172 -15.74 -2.82 -22.51
CA THR A 172 -15.56 -4.22 -22.92
C THR A 172 -16.06 -5.23 -21.90
N GLY A 173 -16.16 -4.82 -20.63
CA GLY A 173 -16.42 -5.70 -19.50
C GLY A 173 -15.24 -6.59 -19.12
N GLN A 174 -14.10 -6.44 -19.78
CA GLN A 174 -12.90 -7.23 -19.52
C GLN A 174 -12.33 -6.90 -18.13
N VAL A 175 -11.86 -7.93 -17.44
CA VAL A 175 -11.28 -7.82 -16.09
C VAL A 175 -9.84 -8.29 -16.10
N TRP A 176 -8.97 -7.53 -15.46
CA TRP A 176 -7.56 -7.87 -15.20
C TRP A 176 -7.30 -7.89 -13.72
N GLY A 177 -6.37 -8.73 -13.30
CA GLY A 177 -5.84 -8.74 -11.94
C GLY A 177 -4.32 -8.64 -11.93
N GLY A 178 -3.78 -8.01 -10.91
CA GLY A 178 -2.35 -8.00 -10.60
C GLY A 178 -2.12 -8.32 -9.14
N ALA A 179 -1.22 -9.24 -8.86
CA ALA A 179 -0.83 -9.64 -7.52
C ALA A 179 0.69 -9.54 -7.37
N ASP A 180 1.13 -8.73 -6.44
CA ASP A 180 2.54 -8.44 -6.21
C ASP A 180 3.26 -9.60 -5.53
N ASN A 181 4.31 -10.06 -6.14
CA ASN A 181 5.11 -11.21 -5.68
C ASN A 181 6.11 -10.87 -4.55
N ARG A 182 6.09 -9.64 -4.00
CA ARG A 182 6.86 -9.30 -2.79
C ARG A 182 6.32 -9.99 -1.54
N ARG A 183 5.09 -10.49 -1.60
CA ARG A 183 4.44 -11.32 -0.57
C ARG A 183 3.61 -12.40 -1.26
N ASP A 184 3.15 -13.39 -0.50
CA ASP A 184 2.23 -14.41 -1.01
C ASP A 184 0.88 -13.74 -1.35
N ALA A 185 0.62 -13.59 -2.63
CA ALA A 185 -0.57 -12.95 -3.16
C ALA A 185 -1.01 -13.64 -4.47
N TYR A 186 -2.31 -13.60 -4.74
CA TYR A 186 -2.91 -14.25 -5.91
C TYR A 186 -3.92 -13.33 -6.57
N ALA A 187 -3.99 -13.40 -7.91
CA ALA A 187 -5.09 -12.87 -8.71
C ALA A 187 -5.83 -14.05 -9.35
N VAL A 188 -7.12 -14.15 -9.14
CA VAL A 188 -7.97 -15.21 -9.70
C VAL A 188 -9.22 -14.60 -10.34
N GLY A 189 -9.72 -15.24 -11.39
CA GLY A 189 -10.95 -14.84 -12.09
C GLY A 189 -11.68 -16.05 -12.63
N TRP A 190 -13.00 -15.93 -12.80
CA TRP A 190 -13.87 -16.98 -13.37
C TRP A 190 -15.04 -16.37 -14.13
#